data_fa040d49d735cbbddc50f9962478c273
#
_entry.id   fa040d49d735cbbddc50f9962478c273
#
_cell.length_a   1.000
_cell.length_b   1.000
_cell.length_c   1.000
_cell.angle_alpha   90.00
_cell.angle_beta   90.00
_cell.angle_gamma   90.00
#
_symmetry.space_group_name_H-M   'P 1'
#
loop_
_entity.id
_entity.type
_entity.pdbx_description
1 polymer ?
#
loop_
_entity_poly.entity_id
_entity_poly.type
_entity_poly.pdbx_seq_one_letter_code
_entity_poly.pdbx_strand_id
1 'polypeptide(L)'
;LGFQGINGKGEIIKSGGTVVKNVTGYDLSKLITGSFGTLTILTELSIKVLPKPEMSKTLVIKNPHLKKALDFLGKALSSSTDPSGGVFYPDYFGKNFVLNDLTHDGGLTAIRIEGPINSVDQRLDRLSKELSLLDQELSILDNEQSNIFWSRTKNLDVFKNLKNNLLRIVVPISETLQVIQKLKNYEIKYFIDWGGSLVWATFDKLSTKILNEIRNIVKKHQGYVTLIKVEEDLKASADIFTIDPIRYKISDKIKRSFDPKRIFNPGKMYTGI
;
A
#
# COMPACT_ATOMS: atom_id res chain seq x y z
N LEU A 1 7.29 5.52 -18.57
CA LEU A 1 8.03 5.23 -19.79
C LEU A 1 9.25 6.15 -19.98
N GLY A 2 9.11 7.43 -19.67
CA GLY A 2 10.18 8.40 -19.80
C GLY A 2 9.91 9.68 -19.03
N PHE A 3 10.93 10.51 -18.88
CA PHE A 3 10.84 11.82 -18.24
C PHE A 3 11.85 12.80 -18.80
N GLN A 4 11.56 14.08 -18.62
CA GLN A 4 12.50 15.18 -18.65
C GLN A 4 12.48 15.88 -17.30
N GLY A 5 13.62 16.33 -16.82
CA GLY A 5 13.73 17.05 -15.55
C GLY A 5 15.01 17.85 -15.45
N ILE A 6 15.14 18.57 -14.33
CA ILE A 6 16.32 19.39 -14.02
C ILE A 6 16.95 18.82 -12.74
N ASN A 7 18.24 18.52 -12.77
CA ASN A 7 19.01 18.07 -11.61
C ASN A 7 19.49 19.23 -10.72
N GLY A 8 20.10 18.92 -9.58
CA GLY A 8 20.62 19.92 -8.64
C GLY A 8 21.84 20.72 -9.12
N LYS A 9 22.34 20.45 -10.33
CA LYS A 9 23.37 21.22 -11.01
C LYS A 9 22.78 22.23 -12.00
N GLY A 10 21.45 22.20 -12.22
CA GLY A 10 20.77 23.00 -13.24
C GLY A 10 20.80 22.39 -14.65
N GLU A 11 21.24 21.14 -14.78
CA GLU A 11 21.33 20.45 -16.06
C GLU A 11 19.99 19.78 -16.40
N ILE A 12 19.58 19.89 -17.67
CA ILE A 12 18.41 19.16 -18.18
C ILE A 12 18.80 17.70 -18.41
N ILE A 13 18.07 16.80 -17.82
CA ILE A 13 18.23 15.36 -17.97
C ILE A 13 16.99 14.75 -18.61
N LYS A 14 17.20 13.78 -19.52
CA LYS A 14 16.13 13.04 -20.18
C LYS A 14 16.45 11.55 -20.11
N SER A 15 15.43 10.73 -19.91
CA SER A 15 15.56 9.27 -20.00
C SER A 15 14.24 8.62 -20.44
N GLY A 16 14.35 7.51 -21.17
CA GLY A 16 13.21 6.84 -21.75
C GLY A 16 12.60 7.61 -22.90
N GLY A 17 11.32 7.39 -23.17
CA GLY A 17 10.57 7.97 -24.26
C GLY A 17 9.12 7.55 -24.26
N THR A 18 8.45 7.68 -25.40
CA THR A 18 7.03 7.30 -25.59
C THR A 18 6.84 5.85 -26.02
N VAL A 19 7.94 5.11 -26.26
CA VAL A 19 7.88 3.72 -26.69
C VAL A 19 7.81 2.75 -25.50
N VAL A 20 7.09 1.66 -25.66
CA VAL A 20 6.85 0.67 -24.59
C VAL A 20 8.13 -0.03 -24.14
N LYS A 21 9.10 -0.20 -25.05
CA LYS A 21 10.38 -0.84 -24.76
C LYS A 21 11.52 0.07 -25.21
N ASN A 22 12.34 0.49 -24.26
CA ASN A 22 13.63 1.14 -24.51
C ASN A 22 14.68 0.43 -23.68
N VAL A 23 15.70 -0.13 -24.35
CA VAL A 23 16.80 -0.91 -23.74
C VAL A 23 18.14 -0.19 -23.82
N THR A 24 18.15 1.05 -24.28
CA THR A 24 19.38 1.83 -24.43
C THR A 24 19.70 2.60 -23.15
N GLY A 25 20.85 2.36 -22.57
CA GLY A 25 21.35 3.06 -21.39
C GLY A 25 20.72 2.58 -20.08
N TYR A 26 20.96 3.34 -19.00
CA TYR A 26 20.38 3.05 -17.67
C TYR A 26 18.91 3.48 -17.61
N ASP A 27 18.10 2.70 -16.91
CA ASP A 27 16.69 3.03 -16.65
C ASP A 27 16.57 4.06 -15.53
N LEU A 28 16.88 5.32 -15.86
CA LEU A 28 16.76 6.42 -14.91
C LEU A 28 15.30 6.69 -14.52
N SER A 29 14.32 6.29 -15.36
CA SER A 29 12.91 6.44 -15.02
C SER A 29 12.55 5.64 -13.77
N LYS A 30 13.10 4.43 -13.60
CA LYS A 30 12.93 3.63 -12.37
C LYS A 30 13.67 4.24 -11.18
N LEU A 31 14.86 4.81 -11.40
CA LEU A 31 15.62 5.46 -10.34
C LEU A 31 14.89 6.69 -9.77
N ILE A 32 14.31 7.50 -10.65
CA ILE A 32 13.59 8.73 -10.25
C ILE A 32 12.22 8.39 -9.63
N THR A 33 11.57 7.31 -10.07
CA THR A 33 10.29 6.86 -9.48
C THR A 33 10.50 6.50 -8.01
N GLY A 34 9.74 7.17 -7.13
CA GLY A 34 9.84 6.96 -5.69
C GLY A 34 10.99 7.71 -5.00
N SER A 35 11.69 8.62 -5.70
CA SER A 35 12.72 9.47 -5.10
C SER A 35 12.17 10.65 -4.30
N PHE A 36 10.86 10.84 -4.26
CA PHE A 36 10.17 11.91 -3.52
C PHE A 36 10.69 13.33 -3.83
N GLY A 37 11.14 13.53 -5.08
CA GLY A 37 11.69 14.81 -5.52
C GLY A 37 13.03 15.17 -4.91
N THR A 38 13.79 14.18 -4.39
CA THR A 38 15.12 14.42 -3.82
C THR A 38 16.24 14.43 -4.86
N LEU A 39 15.97 13.96 -6.08
CA LEU A 39 16.99 13.83 -7.13
C LEU A 39 16.83 14.84 -8.27
N THR A 40 15.61 15.17 -8.64
CA THR A 40 15.31 16.03 -9.79
C THR A 40 13.94 16.67 -9.67
N ILE A 41 13.76 17.81 -10.34
CA ILE A 41 12.45 18.41 -10.61
C ILE A 41 12.00 17.91 -11.98
N LEU A 42 10.86 17.23 -12.03
CA LEU A 42 10.29 16.71 -13.28
C LEU A 42 9.55 17.82 -14.02
N THR A 43 9.85 18.00 -15.31
CA THR A 43 9.21 18.98 -16.19
C THR A 43 8.30 18.33 -17.22
N GLU A 44 8.58 17.06 -17.57
CA GLU A 44 7.79 16.28 -18.52
C GLU A 44 7.77 14.80 -18.13
N LEU A 45 6.62 14.13 -18.30
CA LEU A 45 6.44 12.71 -18.01
C LEU A 45 5.73 12.00 -19.15
N SER A 46 6.25 10.82 -19.51
CA SER A 46 5.57 9.87 -20.39
C SER A 46 5.06 8.69 -19.56
N ILE A 47 3.75 8.63 -19.32
CA ILE A 47 3.12 7.61 -18.47
C ILE A 47 2.32 6.65 -19.34
N LYS A 48 2.52 5.33 -19.15
CA LYS A 48 1.63 4.32 -19.72
C LYS A 48 0.38 4.22 -18.87
N VAL A 49 -0.78 4.35 -19.48
CA VAL A 49 -2.08 4.13 -18.85
C VAL A 49 -2.70 2.84 -19.36
N LEU A 50 -3.56 2.24 -18.54
CA LEU A 50 -4.39 1.11 -18.93
C LEU A 50 -5.83 1.59 -19.14
N PRO A 51 -6.62 0.92 -19.99
CA PRO A 51 -8.05 1.19 -20.12
C PRO A 51 -8.74 1.03 -18.76
N LYS A 52 -9.73 1.88 -18.48
CA LYS A 52 -10.58 1.72 -17.32
C LYS A 52 -11.40 0.44 -17.46
N PRO A 53 -11.51 -0.42 -16.43
CA PRO A 53 -12.40 -1.57 -16.47
C PRO A 53 -13.84 -1.15 -16.72
N GLU A 54 -14.57 -1.94 -17.51
CA GLU A 54 -16.00 -1.70 -17.82
C GLU A 54 -16.87 -1.95 -16.60
N MET A 55 -16.52 -2.98 -15.82
CA MET A 55 -17.25 -3.45 -14.64
C MET A 55 -16.29 -3.70 -13.48
N SER A 56 -16.74 -3.34 -12.28
CA SER A 56 -16.08 -3.67 -11.02
C SER A 56 -17.12 -4.22 -10.05
N LYS A 57 -16.90 -5.43 -9.54
CA LYS A 57 -17.73 -6.01 -8.47
C LYS A 57 -16.84 -6.49 -7.33
N THR A 58 -17.39 -6.51 -6.12
CA THR A 58 -16.64 -6.91 -4.94
C THR A 58 -17.40 -7.98 -4.17
N LEU A 59 -16.73 -9.12 -3.97
CA LEU A 59 -17.19 -10.15 -3.04
C LEU A 59 -16.82 -9.73 -1.62
N VAL A 60 -17.81 -9.65 -0.74
CA VAL A 60 -17.64 -9.37 0.69
C VAL A 60 -17.96 -10.62 1.49
N ILE A 61 -17.01 -11.04 2.32
CA ILE A 61 -17.13 -12.14 3.26
C ILE A 61 -17.22 -11.52 4.65
N LYS A 62 -18.32 -11.77 5.36
CA LYS A 62 -18.57 -11.20 6.68
C LYS A 62 -17.97 -12.04 7.80
N ASN A 63 -17.63 -11.36 8.89
CA ASN A 63 -17.18 -11.95 10.16
C ASN A 63 -16.01 -12.95 10.12
N PRO A 64 -15.04 -12.88 9.20
CA PRO A 64 -13.91 -13.78 9.28
C PRO A 64 -12.96 -13.36 10.41
N HIS A 65 -12.42 -14.31 11.15
CA HIS A 65 -11.24 -14.06 11.97
C HIS A 65 -10.03 -13.76 11.11
N LEU A 66 -9.08 -12.98 11.62
CA LEU A 66 -7.88 -12.54 10.89
C LEU A 66 -7.17 -13.68 10.13
N LYS A 67 -6.94 -14.84 10.78
CA LYS A 67 -6.30 -15.99 10.12
C LYS A 67 -7.09 -16.44 8.90
N LYS A 68 -8.42 -16.61 9.04
CA LYS A 68 -9.29 -17.04 7.95
C LYS A 68 -9.38 -15.99 6.84
N ALA A 69 -9.37 -14.70 7.19
CA ALA A 69 -9.31 -13.61 6.22
C ALA A 69 -8.03 -13.66 5.37
N LEU A 70 -6.87 -13.88 5.99
CA LEU A 70 -5.60 -14.03 5.28
C LEU A 70 -5.58 -15.28 4.39
N ASP A 71 -6.17 -16.39 4.84
CA ASP A 71 -6.32 -17.61 4.03
C ASP A 71 -7.20 -17.36 2.78
N PHE A 72 -8.31 -16.62 2.93
CA PHE A 72 -9.16 -16.24 1.80
C PHE A 72 -8.43 -15.31 0.83
N LEU A 73 -7.75 -14.29 1.33
CA LEU A 73 -6.97 -13.36 0.49
C LEU A 73 -5.85 -14.08 -0.27
N GLY A 74 -5.09 -14.95 0.42
CA GLY A 74 -4.02 -15.73 -0.20
C GLY A 74 -4.53 -16.67 -1.29
N LYS A 75 -5.62 -17.41 -1.04
CA LYS A 75 -6.26 -18.29 -2.02
C LYS A 75 -6.79 -17.49 -3.21
N ALA A 76 -7.48 -16.36 -2.96
CA ALA A 76 -8.01 -15.52 -4.02
C ALA A 76 -6.91 -15.01 -4.96
N LEU A 77 -5.81 -14.48 -4.42
CA LEU A 77 -4.68 -14.00 -5.21
C LEU A 77 -3.96 -15.10 -6.01
N SER A 78 -4.06 -16.36 -5.54
CA SER A 78 -3.49 -17.52 -6.24
C SER A 78 -4.48 -18.18 -7.20
N SER A 79 -5.72 -17.71 -7.24
CA SER A 79 -6.78 -18.29 -8.08
C SER A 79 -6.65 -17.86 -9.54
N SER A 80 -7.34 -18.61 -10.42
CA SER A 80 -7.45 -18.26 -11.84
C SER A 80 -8.39 -17.07 -12.12
N THR A 81 -8.98 -16.47 -11.07
CA THR A 81 -9.96 -15.40 -11.20
C THR A 81 -9.36 -14.02 -11.29
N ASP A 82 -8.03 -13.88 -11.13
CA ASP A 82 -7.26 -12.65 -11.29
C ASP A 82 -7.90 -11.43 -10.57
N PRO A 83 -8.03 -11.47 -9.23
CA PRO A 83 -8.59 -10.37 -8.47
C PRO A 83 -7.69 -9.14 -8.51
N SER A 84 -8.31 -7.96 -8.63
CA SER A 84 -7.62 -6.68 -8.72
C SER A 84 -7.43 -5.97 -7.38
N GLY A 85 -8.02 -6.49 -6.31
CA GLY A 85 -7.89 -5.96 -4.96
C GLY A 85 -8.33 -6.96 -3.90
N GLY A 86 -7.72 -6.86 -2.72
CA GLY A 86 -8.08 -7.70 -1.58
C GLY A 86 -7.75 -6.99 -0.27
N VAL A 87 -8.75 -6.85 0.63
CA VAL A 87 -8.63 -6.10 1.88
C VAL A 87 -9.35 -6.83 3.02
N PHE A 88 -8.84 -6.69 4.23
CA PHE A 88 -9.49 -7.12 5.46
C PHE A 88 -9.61 -5.96 6.45
N TYR A 89 -10.84 -5.73 6.93
CA TYR A 89 -11.15 -4.79 8.01
C TYR A 89 -11.56 -5.57 9.26
N PRO A 90 -10.90 -5.35 10.42
CA PRO A 90 -11.35 -5.87 11.69
C PRO A 90 -12.72 -5.29 12.12
N ASP A 91 -13.38 -5.96 13.07
CA ASP A 91 -14.71 -5.66 13.59
C ASP A 91 -14.92 -4.22 14.06
N TYR A 92 -13.91 -3.60 14.67
CA TYR A 92 -14.01 -2.24 15.17
C TYR A 92 -14.15 -1.16 14.08
N PHE A 93 -13.98 -1.51 12.80
CA PHE A 93 -14.30 -0.63 11.67
C PHE A 93 -15.71 -0.87 11.09
N GLY A 94 -16.39 -1.98 11.47
CA GLY A 94 -17.56 -2.51 10.78
C GLY A 94 -18.78 -1.59 10.70
N LYS A 95 -19.06 -0.79 11.71
CA LYS A 95 -20.33 -0.03 11.78
C LYS A 95 -20.36 1.28 10.99
N ASN A 96 -19.21 1.88 10.65
CA ASN A 96 -19.17 3.26 10.18
C ASN A 96 -18.47 3.47 8.83
N PHE A 97 -17.95 2.40 8.21
CA PHE A 97 -16.97 2.63 7.15
C PHE A 97 -17.44 2.28 5.76
N VAL A 98 -18.14 1.14 5.62
CA VAL A 98 -18.14 0.53 4.29
C VAL A 98 -19.20 1.09 3.36
N LEU A 99 -20.43 1.00 3.71
CA LEU A 99 -21.62 1.55 3.05
C LEU A 99 -22.74 1.47 4.08
N ASN A 100 -23.64 2.41 4.11
CA ASN A 100 -24.75 2.43 5.08
C ASN A 100 -25.56 1.12 5.12
N ASP A 101 -25.54 0.34 4.02
CA ASP A 101 -26.28 -0.92 3.85
C ASP A 101 -25.46 -2.16 4.20
N LEU A 102 -24.15 -2.03 4.44
CA LEU A 102 -23.27 -3.13 4.89
C LEU A 102 -22.96 -3.04 6.39
N THR A 103 -23.95 -2.61 7.17
CA THR A 103 -23.83 -2.65 8.62
C THR A 103 -23.84 -4.10 9.08
N HIS A 104 -22.72 -4.60 9.55
CA HIS A 104 -22.65 -5.89 10.23
C HIS A 104 -21.76 -5.79 11.47
N ASP A 105 -22.09 -6.59 12.46
CA ASP A 105 -21.34 -6.71 13.71
C ASP A 105 -20.16 -7.65 13.52
N GLY A 106 -19.06 -7.16 12.94
CA GLY A 106 -17.85 -7.98 12.79
C GLY A 106 -16.90 -7.49 11.72
N GLY A 107 -15.77 -8.18 11.55
CA GLY A 107 -14.80 -7.89 10.49
C GLY A 107 -15.32 -8.26 9.11
N LEU A 108 -14.70 -7.75 8.06
CA LEU A 108 -15.00 -8.11 6.68
C LEU A 108 -13.74 -8.33 5.86
N THR A 109 -13.82 -9.26 4.92
CA THR A 109 -12.85 -9.42 3.83
C THR A 109 -13.53 -9.05 2.52
N ALA A 110 -12.92 -8.17 1.74
CA ALA A 110 -13.43 -7.78 0.44
C ALA A 110 -12.43 -8.10 -0.66
N ILE A 111 -12.92 -8.72 -1.75
CA ILE A 111 -12.10 -9.13 -2.89
C ILE A 111 -12.75 -8.57 -4.16
N ARG A 112 -11.97 -7.79 -4.92
CA ARG A 112 -12.45 -7.10 -6.12
C ARG A 112 -12.10 -7.87 -7.38
N ILE A 113 -13.09 -8.02 -8.27
CA ILE A 113 -12.92 -8.47 -9.64
C ILE A 113 -13.29 -7.33 -10.59
N GLU A 114 -12.43 -7.03 -11.54
CA GLU A 114 -12.63 -5.98 -12.55
C GLU A 114 -12.35 -6.53 -13.95
N GLY A 115 -13.00 -5.95 -14.97
CA GLY A 115 -12.75 -6.31 -16.34
C GLY A 115 -13.95 -6.09 -17.26
N PRO A 116 -14.05 -6.82 -18.38
CA PRO A 116 -15.21 -6.81 -19.27
C PRO A 116 -16.47 -7.29 -18.55
N ILE A 117 -17.62 -6.66 -18.86
CA ILE A 117 -18.90 -6.92 -18.21
C ILE A 117 -19.24 -8.42 -18.16
N ASN A 118 -19.09 -9.11 -19.28
CA ASN A 118 -19.47 -10.53 -19.42
C ASN A 118 -18.56 -11.49 -18.67
N SER A 119 -17.40 -11.07 -18.17
CA SER A 119 -16.45 -11.95 -17.48
C SER A 119 -16.49 -11.82 -15.96
N VAL A 120 -16.91 -10.66 -15.43
CA VAL A 120 -16.83 -10.35 -14.01
C VAL A 120 -17.71 -11.29 -13.19
N ASP A 121 -18.96 -11.53 -13.59
CA ASP A 121 -19.89 -12.39 -12.85
C ASP A 121 -19.42 -13.85 -12.83
N GLN A 122 -18.97 -14.37 -13.96
CA GLN A 122 -18.44 -15.74 -14.04
C GLN A 122 -17.19 -15.92 -13.16
N ARG A 123 -16.33 -14.90 -13.11
CA ARG A 123 -15.13 -14.93 -12.25
C ARG A 123 -15.48 -14.83 -10.78
N LEU A 124 -16.50 -14.06 -10.38
CA LEU A 124 -17.01 -14.01 -9.01
C LEU A 124 -17.62 -15.36 -8.59
N ASP A 125 -18.44 -15.98 -9.42
CA ASP A 125 -19.03 -17.30 -9.14
C ASP A 125 -17.93 -18.37 -8.97
N ARG A 126 -16.92 -18.34 -9.84
CA ARG A 126 -15.77 -19.23 -9.75
C ARG A 126 -14.99 -18.99 -8.44
N LEU A 127 -14.71 -17.74 -8.11
CA LEU A 127 -14.00 -17.37 -6.88
C LEU A 127 -14.76 -17.89 -5.64
N SER A 128 -16.07 -17.69 -5.58
CA SER A 128 -16.90 -18.15 -4.47
C SER A 128 -16.82 -19.67 -4.28
N LYS A 129 -16.80 -20.43 -5.39
CA LYS A 129 -16.64 -21.90 -5.38
C LYS A 129 -15.21 -22.30 -4.94
N GLU A 130 -14.17 -21.68 -5.51
CA GLU A 130 -12.76 -21.99 -5.18
C GLU A 130 -12.43 -21.69 -3.71
N LEU A 131 -13.06 -20.67 -3.13
CA LEU A 131 -12.87 -20.33 -1.72
C LEU A 131 -13.72 -21.20 -0.76
N SER A 132 -14.58 -22.08 -1.28
CA SER A 132 -15.47 -22.96 -0.48
C SER A 132 -16.29 -22.15 0.53
N LEU A 133 -16.98 -21.10 0.06
CA LEU A 133 -17.67 -20.13 0.91
C LEU A 133 -19.11 -20.52 1.28
N LEU A 134 -19.51 -21.79 1.13
CA LEU A 134 -20.90 -22.25 1.33
C LEU A 134 -21.45 -21.92 2.73
N ASP A 135 -20.58 -21.93 3.75
CA ASP A 135 -20.94 -21.66 5.15
C ASP A 135 -20.62 -20.23 5.59
N GLN A 136 -20.35 -19.32 4.65
CA GLN A 136 -20.03 -17.93 4.97
C GLN A 136 -21.18 -17.00 4.61
N GLU A 137 -21.41 -15.98 5.43
CA GLU A 137 -22.29 -14.89 5.07
C GLU A 137 -21.60 -14.01 4.02
N LEU A 138 -22.19 -13.99 2.82
CA LEU A 138 -21.65 -13.28 1.65
C LEU A 138 -22.56 -12.14 1.23
N SER A 139 -21.95 -11.11 0.67
CA SER A 139 -22.65 -10.11 -0.13
C SER A 139 -21.80 -9.71 -1.33
N ILE A 140 -22.44 -9.24 -2.39
CA ILE A 140 -21.78 -8.75 -3.59
C ILE A 140 -22.11 -7.27 -3.72
N LEU A 141 -21.08 -6.45 -3.74
CA LEU A 141 -21.19 -5.04 -4.11
C LEU A 141 -21.29 -4.95 -5.63
N ASP A 142 -22.27 -4.24 -6.12
CA ASP A 142 -22.42 -3.90 -7.53
C ASP A 142 -21.30 -2.93 -7.99
N ASN A 143 -21.37 -2.49 -9.24
CA ASN A 143 -20.34 -1.65 -9.82
C ASN A 143 -20.19 -0.29 -9.10
N GLU A 144 -21.28 0.36 -8.72
CA GLU A 144 -21.26 1.66 -8.04
C GLU A 144 -20.76 1.50 -6.62
N GLN A 145 -21.33 0.57 -5.86
CA GLN A 145 -20.96 0.24 -4.50
C GLN A 145 -19.48 -0.17 -4.40
N SER A 146 -19.02 -1.01 -5.33
CA SER A 146 -17.61 -1.44 -5.42
C SER A 146 -16.68 -0.25 -5.62
N ASN A 147 -16.98 0.63 -6.55
CA ASN A 147 -16.18 1.83 -6.81
C ASN A 147 -16.11 2.75 -5.60
N ILE A 148 -17.22 2.98 -4.89
CA ILE A 148 -17.27 3.78 -3.66
C ILE A 148 -16.42 3.12 -2.58
N PHE A 149 -16.58 1.82 -2.35
CA PHE A 149 -15.83 1.06 -1.35
C PHE A 149 -14.32 1.20 -1.56
N TRP A 150 -13.84 0.92 -2.78
CA TRP A 150 -12.41 0.98 -3.08
C TRP A 150 -11.86 2.40 -3.13
N SER A 151 -12.68 3.40 -3.47
CA SER A 151 -12.30 4.81 -3.34
C SER A 151 -12.05 5.19 -1.87
N ARG A 152 -12.94 4.78 -0.95
CA ARG A 152 -12.79 5.01 0.49
C ARG A 152 -11.56 4.26 1.05
N THR A 153 -11.36 3.02 0.64
CA THR A 153 -10.18 2.21 1.02
C THR A 153 -8.89 2.89 0.57
N LYS A 154 -8.80 3.29 -0.70
CA LYS A 154 -7.66 3.99 -1.28
C LYS A 154 -7.33 5.29 -0.55
N ASN A 155 -8.35 6.04 -0.15
CA ASN A 155 -8.21 7.32 0.53
C ASN A 155 -7.96 7.18 2.04
N LEU A 156 -7.91 5.94 2.57
CA LEU A 156 -7.74 5.65 4.00
C LEU A 156 -8.82 6.29 4.87
N ASP A 157 -10.07 6.33 4.38
CA ASP A 157 -11.18 7.04 5.01
C ASP A 157 -11.45 6.60 6.45
N VAL A 158 -11.15 5.34 6.80
CA VAL A 158 -11.22 4.82 8.18
C VAL A 158 -10.33 5.58 9.16
N PHE A 159 -9.29 6.25 8.67
CA PHE A 159 -8.33 6.98 9.49
C PHE A 159 -8.47 8.51 9.40
N LYS A 160 -9.40 9.05 8.59
CA LYS A 160 -9.55 10.50 8.38
C LYS A 160 -9.72 11.30 9.67
N ASN A 161 -10.50 10.77 10.61
CA ASN A 161 -10.83 11.45 11.86
C ASN A 161 -9.84 11.11 13.00
N LEU A 162 -8.85 10.27 12.73
CA LEU A 162 -7.85 9.91 13.73
C LEU A 162 -6.69 10.92 13.66
N LYS A 163 -6.40 11.58 14.79
CA LYS A 163 -5.22 12.46 14.92
C LYS A 163 -3.91 11.67 15.09
N ASN A 164 -3.98 10.37 15.06
CA ASN A 164 -2.95 9.43 15.45
C ASN A 164 -1.85 9.28 14.39
N ASN A 165 -0.73 8.72 14.83
CA ASN A 165 0.36 8.34 13.95
C ASN A 165 -0.06 7.19 13.03
N LEU A 166 0.26 7.28 11.74
CA LEU A 166 -0.07 6.28 10.72
C LEU A 166 1.19 5.68 10.12
N LEU A 167 1.32 4.37 10.23
CA LEU A 167 2.38 3.58 9.63
C LEU A 167 1.85 2.74 8.47
N ARG A 168 2.66 2.62 7.43
CA ARG A 168 2.52 1.67 6.34
C ARG A 168 3.54 0.56 6.55
N ILE A 169 3.08 -0.66 6.80
CA ILE A 169 3.91 -1.83 7.11
C ILE A 169 3.71 -2.85 6.00
N VAL A 170 4.79 -3.25 5.35
CA VAL A 170 4.75 -4.28 4.30
C VAL A 170 5.54 -5.48 4.76
N VAL A 171 4.90 -6.65 4.68
CA VAL A 171 5.48 -7.96 5.02
C VAL A 171 4.95 -9.02 4.06
N PRO A 172 5.64 -10.16 3.87
CA PRO A 172 5.04 -11.30 3.16
C PRO A 172 3.72 -11.72 3.83
N ILE A 173 2.73 -12.13 3.06
CA ILE A 173 1.41 -12.53 3.58
C ILE A 173 1.51 -13.62 4.66
N SER A 174 2.44 -14.56 4.52
CA SER A 174 2.73 -15.62 5.49
C SER A 174 3.13 -15.09 6.88
N GLU A 175 3.70 -13.90 6.93
CA GLU A 175 4.21 -13.27 8.15
C GLU A 175 3.21 -12.30 8.79
N THR A 176 2.18 -11.89 8.06
CA THR A 176 1.23 -10.84 8.49
C THR A 176 0.55 -11.18 9.80
N LEU A 177 0.10 -12.43 9.97
CA LEU A 177 -0.56 -12.86 11.21
C LEU A 177 0.34 -12.69 12.43
N GLN A 178 1.59 -13.15 12.34
CA GLN A 178 2.57 -13.07 13.42
C GLN A 178 2.95 -11.63 13.76
N VAL A 179 3.12 -10.80 12.73
CA VAL A 179 3.41 -9.37 12.91
C VAL A 179 2.25 -8.69 13.63
N ILE A 180 1.00 -8.87 13.19
CA ILE A 180 -0.17 -8.29 13.85
C ILE A 180 -0.28 -8.75 15.31
N GLN A 181 -0.06 -10.02 15.60
CA GLN A 181 -0.09 -10.54 16.99
C GLN A 181 0.92 -9.83 17.88
N LYS A 182 2.14 -9.57 17.38
CA LYS A 182 3.16 -8.82 18.13
C LYS A 182 2.83 -7.34 18.26
N LEU A 183 2.24 -6.74 17.24
CA LEU A 183 1.89 -5.32 17.25
C LEU A 183 0.67 -5.00 18.13
N LYS A 184 -0.19 -5.97 18.44
CA LYS A 184 -1.33 -5.79 19.36
C LYS A 184 -0.91 -5.28 20.76
N ASN A 185 0.31 -5.55 21.18
CA ASN A 185 0.85 -5.04 22.45
C ASN A 185 1.00 -3.50 22.49
N TYR A 186 0.88 -2.82 21.33
CA TYR A 186 0.99 -1.37 21.19
C TYR A 186 -0.37 -0.69 20.95
N GLU A 187 -1.48 -1.36 21.25
CA GLU A 187 -2.86 -0.80 21.13
C GLU A 187 -3.16 -0.24 19.75
N ILE A 188 -2.81 -0.99 18.70
CA ILE A 188 -3.00 -0.57 17.31
C ILE A 188 -4.43 -0.71 16.83
N LYS A 189 -4.89 0.23 15.98
CA LYS A 189 -5.98 0.01 15.03
C LYS A 189 -5.40 -0.15 13.63
N TYR A 190 -5.84 -1.17 12.90
CA TYR A 190 -5.26 -1.52 11.61
C TYR A 190 -6.30 -2.07 10.65
N PHE A 191 -6.02 -1.97 9.37
CA PHE A 191 -6.61 -2.84 8.35
C PHE A 191 -5.52 -3.40 7.44
N ILE A 192 -5.85 -4.45 6.69
CA ILE A 192 -4.91 -5.15 5.83
C ILE A 192 -5.33 -4.96 4.38
N ASP A 193 -4.38 -4.64 3.53
CA ASP A 193 -4.54 -4.34 2.11
C ASP A 193 -3.57 -5.19 1.27
N TRP A 194 -3.57 -5.00 -0.04
CA TRP A 194 -2.74 -5.73 -0.99
C TRP A 194 -2.84 -7.25 -0.83
N GLY A 195 -4.07 -7.72 -0.63
CA GLY A 195 -4.33 -9.16 -0.50
C GLY A 195 -3.64 -9.82 0.68
N GLY A 196 -3.31 -9.06 1.73
CA GLY A 196 -2.74 -9.61 2.95
C GLY A 196 -1.32 -9.17 3.28
N SER A 197 -0.62 -8.46 2.38
CA SER A 197 0.80 -8.13 2.55
C SER A 197 1.06 -6.68 3.00
N LEU A 198 0.06 -5.82 3.01
CA LEU A 198 0.17 -4.44 3.47
C LEU A 198 -0.72 -4.24 4.69
N VAL A 199 -0.13 -3.77 5.79
CA VAL A 199 -0.85 -3.37 7.00
C VAL A 199 -0.77 -1.85 7.14
N TRP A 200 -1.93 -1.22 7.14
CA TRP A 200 -2.10 0.16 7.56
C TRP A 200 -2.42 0.17 9.05
N ALA A 201 -1.57 0.76 9.87
CA ALA A 201 -1.73 0.75 11.32
C ALA A 201 -1.59 2.14 11.94
N THR A 202 -2.50 2.48 12.87
CA THR A 202 -2.42 3.70 13.66
C THR A 202 -2.01 3.38 15.09
N PHE A 203 -1.32 4.33 15.72
CA PHE A 203 -0.79 4.24 17.06
C PHE A 203 -1.20 5.52 17.82
N ASP A 204 -1.82 5.39 18.96
CA ASP A 204 -2.23 6.53 19.78
C ASP A 204 -1.00 7.27 20.31
N LYS A 205 0.04 6.53 20.72
CA LYS A 205 1.32 7.08 21.15
C LYS A 205 2.46 6.39 20.40
N LEU A 206 3.28 7.16 19.72
CA LEU A 206 4.43 6.67 18.97
C LEU A 206 5.68 7.48 19.33
N SER A 207 6.57 6.89 20.15
CA SER A 207 7.89 7.45 20.41
C SER A 207 8.94 6.84 19.47
N THR A 208 10.11 7.47 19.36
CA THR A 208 11.25 6.92 18.62
C THR A 208 11.63 5.51 19.10
N LYS A 209 11.53 5.25 20.43
CA LYS A 209 11.78 3.92 20.99
C LYS A 209 10.79 2.89 20.46
N ILE A 210 9.49 3.17 20.57
CA ILE A 210 8.41 2.29 20.09
C ILE A 210 8.55 2.06 18.57
N LEU A 211 8.81 3.11 17.79
CA LEU A 211 9.03 3.00 16.34
C LEU A 211 10.19 2.05 16.01
N ASN A 212 11.31 2.13 16.74
CA ASN A 212 12.45 1.25 16.53
C ASN A 212 12.13 -0.21 16.91
N GLU A 213 11.36 -0.42 17.98
CA GLU A 213 10.87 -1.76 18.34
C GLU A 213 9.97 -2.35 17.24
N ILE A 214 9.03 -1.57 16.71
CA ILE A 214 8.16 -1.96 15.60
C ILE A 214 9.00 -2.29 14.35
N ARG A 215 9.95 -1.43 13.99
CA ARG A 215 10.87 -1.67 12.86
C ARG A 215 11.65 -2.98 13.02
N ASN A 216 12.13 -3.26 14.23
CA ASN A 216 12.85 -4.50 14.54
C ASN A 216 11.95 -5.74 14.44
N ILE A 217 10.70 -5.65 14.93
CA ILE A 217 9.72 -6.72 14.77
C ILE A 217 9.49 -6.99 13.29
N VAL A 218 9.15 -5.96 12.51
CA VAL A 218 8.82 -6.07 11.09
C VAL A 218 10.01 -6.56 10.26
N LYS A 219 11.24 -6.10 10.57
CA LYS A 219 12.47 -6.56 9.91
C LYS A 219 12.72 -8.05 10.11
N LYS A 220 12.48 -8.59 11.32
CA LYS A 220 12.60 -10.04 11.61
C LYS A 220 11.64 -10.88 10.77
N HIS A 221 10.54 -10.29 10.32
CA HIS A 221 9.54 -10.88 9.43
C HIS A 221 9.71 -10.42 7.96
N GLN A 222 10.92 -10.07 7.54
CA GLN A 222 11.29 -9.70 6.16
C GLN A 222 10.53 -8.48 5.62
N GLY A 223 10.00 -7.64 6.50
CA GLY A 223 9.21 -6.48 6.14
C GLY A 223 9.93 -5.14 6.32
N TYR A 224 9.21 -4.09 6.01
CA TYR A 224 9.65 -2.71 6.22
C TYR A 224 8.51 -1.79 6.63
N VAL A 225 8.86 -0.69 7.29
CA VAL A 225 7.94 0.30 7.84
C VAL A 225 8.18 1.65 7.17
N THR A 226 7.10 2.30 6.76
CA THR A 226 7.12 3.68 6.27
C THR A 226 6.24 4.56 7.17
N LEU A 227 6.75 5.70 7.60
CA LEU A 227 5.98 6.72 8.31
C LEU A 227 5.12 7.50 7.30
N ILE A 228 3.82 7.49 7.46
CA ILE A 228 2.89 8.19 6.55
C ILE A 228 2.41 9.50 7.21
N LYS A 229 2.03 9.43 8.48
CA LYS A 229 1.62 10.57 9.29
C LYS A 229 2.20 10.37 10.69
N VAL A 230 2.87 11.36 11.21
CA VAL A 230 3.44 11.36 12.55
C VAL A 230 3.40 12.77 13.13
N GLU A 231 3.47 12.86 14.45
CA GLU A 231 3.64 14.13 15.17
C GLU A 231 4.97 14.80 14.81
N GLU A 232 5.04 16.13 14.88
CA GLU A 232 6.20 16.92 14.45
C GLU A 232 7.49 16.52 15.17
N ASP A 233 7.44 16.25 16.47
CA ASP A 233 8.61 15.85 17.27
C ASP A 233 9.22 14.54 16.74
N LEU A 234 8.38 13.57 16.39
CA LEU A 234 8.84 12.31 15.82
C LEU A 234 9.35 12.49 14.39
N LYS A 235 8.70 13.36 13.61
CA LYS A 235 9.11 13.68 12.24
C LYS A 235 10.51 14.27 12.18
N ALA A 236 10.88 15.12 13.16
CA ALA A 236 12.21 15.72 13.24
C ALA A 236 13.31 14.71 13.63
N SER A 237 12.96 13.63 14.31
CA SER A 237 13.91 12.70 14.92
C SER A 237 13.98 11.31 14.25
N ALA A 238 13.13 11.01 13.29
CA ALA A 238 13.03 9.67 12.70
C ALA A 238 13.00 9.71 11.17
N ASP A 239 13.77 8.83 10.55
CA ASP A 239 13.70 8.59 9.10
C ASP A 239 12.30 8.08 8.69
N ILE A 240 11.81 8.55 7.54
CA ILE A 240 10.51 8.13 7.01
C ILE A 240 10.50 6.65 6.65
N PHE A 241 11.59 6.16 6.07
CA PHE A 241 11.71 4.78 5.62
C PHE A 241 12.67 3.96 6.47
N THR A 242 12.43 2.66 6.54
CA THR A 242 13.44 1.71 7.02
C THR A 242 14.47 1.50 5.93
N ILE A 243 15.74 1.77 6.21
CA ILE A 243 16.84 1.53 5.28
C ILE A 243 18.01 0.86 5.99
N ASP A 244 18.68 -0.05 5.28
CA ASP A 244 19.92 -0.63 5.76
C ASP A 244 21.14 0.27 5.40
N PRO A 245 22.27 0.14 6.13
CA PRO A 245 23.44 0.99 5.92
C PRO A 245 24.03 0.91 4.51
N ILE A 246 23.93 -0.23 3.83
CA ILE A 246 24.48 -0.41 2.47
C ILE A 246 23.63 0.38 1.48
N ARG A 247 22.31 0.21 1.56
CA ARG A 247 21.37 0.98 0.71
C ARG A 247 21.48 2.47 0.98
N TYR A 248 21.64 2.90 2.24
CA TYR A 248 21.86 4.30 2.57
C TYR A 248 23.09 4.87 1.84
N LYS A 249 24.25 4.16 1.90
CA LYS A 249 25.47 4.57 1.21
C LYS A 249 25.29 4.69 -0.31
N ILE A 250 24.54 3.79 -0.92
CA ILE A 250 24.21 3.84 -2.35
C ILE A 250 23.33 5.06 -2.64
N SER A 251 22.28 5.26 -1.85
CA SER A 251 21.36 6.41 -1.99
C SER A 251 22.10 7.74 -1.84
N ASP A 252 23.01 7.86 -0.88
CA ASP A 252 23.84 9.06 -0.68
C ASP A 252 24.75 9.35 -1.88
N LYS A 253 25.38 8.32 -2.46
CA LYS A 253 26.19 8.50 -3.69
C LYS A 253 25.32 8.96 -4.87
N ILE A 254 24.14 8.40 -5.03
CA ILE A 254 23.19 8.83 -6.06
C ILE A 254 22.75 10.27 -5.83
N LYS A 255 22.39 10.62 -4.59
CA LYS A 255 22.04 12.01 -4.22
C LYS A 255 23.14 12.99 -4.59
N ARG A 256 24.39 12.70 -4.22
CA ARG A 256 25.54 13.55 -4.56
C ARG A 256 25.77 13.69 -6.07
N SER A 257 25.46 12.65 -6.84
CA SER A 257 25.58 12.70 -8.30
C SER A 257 24.55 13.62 -8.94
N PHE A 258 23.28 13.55 -8.49
CA PHE A 258 22.17 14.33 -9.03
C PHE A 258 22.05 15.71 -8.40
N ASP A 259 22.26 15.83 -7.10
CA ASP A 259 22.09 17.08 -6.34
C ASP A 259 23.21 17.23 -5.29
N PRO A 260 24.41 17.62 -5.72
CA PRO A 260 25.57 17.74 -4.85
C PRO A 260 25.41 18.80 -3.75
N LYS A 261 24.60 19.81 -3.98
CA LYS A 261 24.32 20.90 -3.01
C LYS A 261 23.14 20.56 -2.07
N ARG A 262 22.47 19.38 -2.25
CA ARG A 262 21.34 18.93 -1.43
C ARG A 262 20.20 19.95 -1.33
N ILE A 263 19.87 20.61 -2.43
CA ILE A 263 18.81 21.64 -2.49
C ILE A 263 17.42 21.04 -2.67
N PHE A 264 17.31 19.80 -3.20
CA PHE A 264 16.03 19.14 -3.47
C PHE A 264 15.56 18.33 -2.28
N ASN A 265 14.45 18.75 -1.67
CA ASN A 265 13.76 18.07 -0.58
C ASN A 265 14.69 17.43 0.47
N PRO A 266 15.61 18.20 1.09
CA PRO A 266 16.57 17.65 2.04
C PRO A 266 15.85 17.03 3.24
N GLY A 267 16.27 15.82 3.65
CA GLY A 267 15.67 15.09 4.76
C GLY A 267 14.28 14.48 4.48
N LYS A 268 13.79 14.56 3.24
CA LYS A 268 12.45 14.04 2.90
C LYS A 268 12.36 12.52 2.97
N MET A 269 13.43 11.80 2.71
CA MET A 269 13.47 10.33 2.74
C MET A 269 14.24 9.83 3.96
N TYR A 270 15.45 10.34 4.14
CA TYR A 270 16.38 9.95 5.19
C TYR A 270 17.13 11.17 5.69
N THR A 271 17.59 11.12 6.93
CA THR A 271 18.45 12.15 7.48
C THR A 271 19.68 12.33 6.57
N GLY A 272 19.89 13.54 6.05
CA GLY A 272 21.02 13.88 5.18
C GLY A 272 20.82 13.57 3.69
N ILE A 273 19.66 13.07 3.26
CA ILE A 273 19.35 12.86 1.82
C ILE A 273 18.09 13.61 1.42
#